data_7377674793d56760a784195e28ef629d
#
_entry.id   7377674793d56760a784195e28ef629d
#
_cell.length_a   1.000
_cell.length_b   1.000
_cell.length_c   1.000
_cell.angle_alpha   90.00
_cell.angle_beta   90.00
_cell.angle_gamma   90.00
#
_symmetry.space_group_name_H-M   'P 1'
#
loop_
_entity.id
_entity.type
_entity.pdbx_description
1 polymer ?
#
loop_
_entity_poly.entity_id
_entity_poly.type
_entity_poly.pdbx_seq_one_letter_code
_entity_poly.pdbx_strand_id
1 'polypeptide(L)'
;MKTSKYLFSSKTTSALFGCALASTLIGCSTLDSVSNDAKAAVIAPAPDTAFTPDAQRETKHADLPFQKAWIKPGLDFKAYPNLVVAPVNTQYMLKMDWLHKLSSVNYLTNVKKDIQNVAVYFQNQVITDFQNDPNQRFKVLDYPAQQTQGVLQLELALIEVDPSMPMLNAAGWLEPGGGTAAGVVNQRTAAFEGRIRELSTNEIVATFADRNMQDVDPLDLTRLTWYGPAKQIIDQWAKEFVEIANRQPGEVISAPVAFSINPF
;
A
#
# COMPACT_ATOMS: atom_id res chain seq x y z
N MET A 1 -79.09 27.56 -25.63
CA MET A 1 -79.35 29.01 -25.82
C MET A 1 -78.20 29.78 -25.25
N LYS A 2 -77.61 30.68 -26.12
CA LYS A 2 -76.60 31.71 -25.83
C LYS A 2 -75.24 31.31 -25.30
N THR A 3 -74.20 31.21 -26.13
CA THR A 3 -73.33 32.25 -26.78
C THR A 3 -72.69 33.28 -25.83
N SER A 4 -71.35 33.29 -25.82
CA SER A 4 -70.48 34.45 -26.02
C SER A 4 -69.05 34.07 -25.59
N LYS A 5 -68.04 33.87 -26.43
CA LYS A 5 -67.11 34.81 -27.11
C LYS A 5 -66.51 35.88 -26.24
N TYR A 6 -65.19 35.89 -26.14
CA TYR A 6 -64.15 36.92 -26.45
C TYR A 6 -62.90 36.59 -25.74
N LEU A 7 -61.79 36.31 -26.41
CA LEU A 7 -60.80 37.14 -27.11
C LEU A 7 -59.62 37.62 -26.22
N PHE A 8 -58.44 37.18 -26.64
CA PHE A 8 -57.13 37.81 -26.68
C PHE A 8 -56.61 38.59 -25.45
N SER A 9 -55.45 38.16 -24.97
CA SER A 9 -54.26 39.02 -24.94
C SER A 9 -52.96 38.22 -24.73
N SER A 10 -52.07 38.36 -25.68
CA SER A 10 -50.67 37.95 -25.64
C SER A 10 -49.92 38.86 -24.65
N LYS A 11 -49.14 38.28 -23.78
CA LYS A 11 -47.94 38.93 -23.21
C LYS A 11 -46.80 37.92 -23.13
N THR A 12 -45.89 38.08 -24.04
CA THR A 12 -44.54 37.59 -23.98
C THR A 12 -43.85 38.07 -22.69
N THR A 13 -43.43 37.13 -21.87
CA THR A 13 -42.51 37.47 -20.80
C THR A 13 -41.38 36.45 -20.86
N SER A 14 -40.20 36.95 -21.15
CA SER A 14 -38.91 36.30 -21.20
C SER A 14 -38.65 35.56 -19.89
N ALA A 15 -38.56 34.25 -19.95
CA ALA A 15 -38.03 33.44 -18.85
C ALA A 15 -36.51 33.40 -18.97
N LEU A 16 -35.85 34.11 -18.08
CA LEU A 16 -34.43 34.00 -17.79
C LEU A 16 -34.11 32.57 -17.37
N PHE A 17 -33.28 31.94 -18.18
CA PHE A 17 -32.65 30.68 -17.88
C PHE A 17 -31.69 30.89 -16.71
N GLY A 18 -32.12 30.57 -15.51
CA GLY A 18 -31.25 30.35 -14.37
C GLY A 18 -30.58 29.00 -14.53
N CYS A 19 -29.38 28.96 -15.09
CA CYS A 19 -28.48 27.80 -14.96
C CYS A 19 -28.10 27.65 -13.49
N ALA A 20 -28.83 26.83 -12.78
CA ALA A 20 -28.35 26.27 -11.51
C ALA A 20 -27.15 25.37 -11.85
N LEU A 21 -25.95 25.89 -11.62
CA LEU A 21 -24.72 25.11 -11.53
C LEU A 21 -24.87 24.17 -10.34
N ALA A 22 -25.40 22.98 -10.61
CA ALA A 22 -25.18 21.85 -9.74
C ALA A 22 -23.67 21.47 -9.89
N SER A 23 -22.85 22.12 -9.08
CA SER A 23 -21.48 21.68 -8.84
C SER A 23 -21.54 20.31 -8.20
N THR A 24 -21.50 19.29 -9.04
CA THR A 24 -21.27 17.90 -8.63
C THR A 24 -19.88 17.84 -7.99
N LEU A 25 -19.86 17.60 -6.70
CA LEU A 25 -18.70 17.18 -5.94
C LEU A 25 -18.27 15.76 -6.40
N ILE A 26 -17.76 15.65 -7.63
CA ILE A 26 -17.15 14.43 -8.19
C ILE A 26 -15.63 14.66 -8.31
N GLY A 27 -15.04 15.29 -7.29
CA GLY A 27 -13.66 15.76 -7.40
C GLY A 27 -12.61 14.89 -6.70
N CYS A 28 -12.94 14.15 -5.64
CA CYS A 28 -11.91 13.44 -4.88
C CYS A 28 -11.59 12.04 -5.46
N SER A 29 -12.57 11.26 -5.84
CA SER A 29 -12.32 9.87 -6.28
C SER A 29 -11.55 9.75 -7.60
N THR A 30 -11.67 10.73 -8.50
CA THR A 30 -10.96 10.70 -9.79
C THR A 30 -9.48 11.06 -9.65
N LEU A 31 -9.12 11.96 -8.74
CA LEU A 31 -7.71 12.30 -8.48
C LEU A 31 -6.98 11.15 -7.81
N ASP A 32 -7.65 10.46 -6.90
CA ASP A 32 -7.09 9.32 -6.17
C ASP A 32 -6.83 8.12 -7.09
N SER A 33 -7.75 7.82 -8.01
CA SER A 33 -7.53 6.77 -9.00
C SER A 33 -6.39 7.11 -9.97
N VAL A 34 -6.22 8.37 -10.32
CA VAL A 34 -5.07 8.83 -11.15
C VAL A 34 -3.75 8.63 -10.41
N SER A 35 -3.70 8.84 -9.09
CA SER A 35 -2.47 8.62 -8.32
C SER A 35 -2.08 7.15 -8.26
N ASN A 36 -3.06 6.25 -8.09
CA ASN A 36 -2.82 4.80 -8.11
C ASN A 36 -2.35 4.32 -9.50
N ASP A 37 -2.90 4.89 -10.56
CA ASP A 37 -2.47 4.62 -11.93
C ASP A 37 -1.06 5.15 -12.22
N ALA A 38 -0.73 6.32 -11.72
CA ALA A 38 0.60 6.90 -11.83
C ALA A 38 1.65 6.05 -11.11
N LYS A 39 1.35 5.57 -9.90
CA LYS A 39 2.22 4.64 -9.17
C LYS A 39 2.49 3.39 -9.99
N ALA A 40 1.46 2.76 -10.52
CA ALA A 40 1.59 1.52 -11.30
C ALA A 40 2.34 1.72 -12.63
N ALA A 41 2.34 2.93 -13.20
CA ALA A 41 3.09 3.25 -14.40
C ALA A 41 4.60 3.41 -14.15
N VAL A 42 4.98 3.76 -12.92
CA VAL A 42 6.37 4.05 -12.54
C VAL A 42 7.03 2.86 -11.85
N ILE A 43 6.29 2.13 -10.99
CA ILE A 43 6.82 1.03 -10.20
C ILE A 43 6.18 -0.27 -10.68
N ALA A 44 6.98 -1.12 -11.34
CA ALA A 44 6.52 -2.45 -11.74
C ALA A 44 6.21 -3.30 -10.49
N PRO A 45 5.10 -4.07 -10.47
CA PRO A 45 4.81 -4.99 -9.37
C PRO A 45 5.96 -5.97 -9.15
N ALA A 46 6.17 -6.37 -7.90
CA ALA A 46 7.08 -7.46 -7.61
C ALA A 46 6.57 -8.77 -8.26
N PRO A 47 7.48 -9.68 -8.65
CA PRO A 47 7.09 -11.01 -9.10
C PRO A 47 6.28 -11.73 -8.03
N ASP A 48 5.28 -12.50 -8.45
CA ASP A 48 4.48 -13.33 -7.57
C ASP A 48 5.31 -14.43 -6.92
N THR A 49 5.00 -14.75 -5.67
CA THR A 49 5.63 -15.86 -4.96
C THR A 49 4.61 -16.95 -4.60
N ALA A 50 5.09 -18.05 -4.02
CA ALA A 50 4.20 -19.09 -3.55
C ALA A 50 3.52 -18.77 -2.19
N PHE A 51 3.73 -17.56 -1.65
CA PHE A 51 3.07 -17.15 -0.41
C PHE A 51 1.56 -16.94 -0.63
N THR A 52 1.18 -16.28 -1.72
CA THR A 52 -0.21 -16.16 -2.13
C THR A 52 -0.54 -17.26 -3.15
N PRO A 53 -1.12 -18.41 -2.72
CA PRO A 53 -1.56 -19.41 -3.66
C PRO A 53 -2.64 -18.80 -4.56
N ASP A 54 -2.60 -19.07 -5.84
CA ASP A 54 -3.48 -18.45 -6.83
C ASP A 54 -3.27 -16.93 -7.05
N ALA A 55 -2.00 -16.53 -7.19
CA ALA A 55 -1.62 -15.17 -7.57
C ALA A 55 -2.38 -14.63 -8.80
N GLN A 56 -2.91 -15.53 -9.63
CA GLN A 56 -3.76 -15.18 -10.77
C GLN A 56 -5.11 -14.56 -10.40
N ARG A 57 -5.56 -14.72 -9.14
CA ARG A 57 -6.76 -14.08 -8.62
C ARG A 57 -6.54 -12.60 -8.29
N GLU A 58 -5.29 -12.23 -8.07
CA GLU A 58 -4.91 -10.85 -7.77
C GLU A 58 -4.96 -10.01 -9.04
N THR A 59 -5.75 -8.96 -9.01
CA THR A 59 -5.89 -8.00 -10.11
C THR A 59 -5.67 -6.59 -9.59
N LYS A 60 -5.36 -5.67 -10.49
CA LYS A 60 -5.29 -4.26 -10.12
C LYS A 60 -6.69 -3.75 -9.74
N HIS A 61 -6.79 -3.13 -8.60
CA HIS A 61 -7.98 -2.42 -8.13
C HIS A 61 -7.70 -0.92 -8.12
N ALA A 62 -8.47 -0.15 -8.91
CA ALA A 62 -8.30 1.31 -8.98
C ALA A 62 -8.67 2.02 -7.68
N ASP A 63 -9.45 1.37 -6.83
CA ASP A 63 -9.95 1.87 -5.55
C ASP A 63 -9.06 1.49 -4.35
N LEU A 64 -7.95 0.79 -4.60
CA LEU A 64 -6.97 0.39 -3.57
C LEU A 64 -5.57 0.89 -3.91
N PRO A 65 -4.74 1.22 -2.91
CA PRO A 65 -3.38 1.69 -3.11
C PRO A 65 -2.42 0.58 -3.57
N PHE A 66 -2.83 -0.68 -3.44
CA PHE A 66 -2.01 -1.83 -3.79
C PHE A 66 -2.00 -2.11 -5.29
N GLN A 67 -0.90 -2.60 -5.79
CA GLN A 67 -0.73 -2.94 -7.20
C GLN A 67 -1.56 -4.15 -7.61
N LYS A 68 -1.80 -5.08 -6.69
CA LYS A 68 -2.61 -6.28 -6.91
C LYS A 68 -3.48 -6.52 -5.67
N ALA A 69 -4.72 -6.91 -5.88
CA ALA A 69 -5.61 -7.34 -4.81
C ALA A 69 -6.67 -8.31 -5.33
N TRP A 70 -7.14 -9.17 -4.46
CA TRP A 70 -8.33 -9.97 -4.65
C TRP A 70 -9.09 -10.04 -3.33
N ILE A 71 -10.39 -9.89 -3.41
CA ILE A 71 -11.30 -10.02 -2.27
C ILE A 71 -12.37 -11.03 -2.67
N LYS A 72 -12.63 -12.00 -1.79
CA LYS A 72 -13.66 -12.99 -1.98
C LYS A 72 -15.01 -12.30 -2.25
N PRO A 73 -15.71 -12.64 -3.36
CA PRO A 73 -17.01 -12.06 -3.65
C PRO A 73 -18.00 -12.29 -2.51
N GLY A 74 -18.73 -11.25 -2.11
CA GLY A 74 -19.73 -11.33 -1.05
C GLY A 74 -19.17 -11.35 0.37
N LEU A 75 -17.87 -11.17 0.57
CA LEU A 75 -17.27 -11.05 1.90
C LEU A 75 -17.76 -9.76 2.58
N ASP A 76 -18.34 -9.92 3.75
CA ASP A 76 -18.68 -8.80 4.64
C ASP A 76 -17.62 -8.69 5.75
N PHE A 77 -16.68 -7.77 5.58
CA PHE A 77 -15.67 -7.51 6.59
C PHE A 77 -16.24 -7.07 7.95
N LYS A 78 -17.46 -6.49 7.96
CA LYS A 78 -18.11 -6.04 9.19
C LYS A 78 -18.50 -7.20 10.12
N ALA A 79 -18.63 -8.41 9.58
CA ALA A 79 -18.89 -9.62 10.37
C ALA A 79 -17.69 -10.02 11.26
N TYR A 80 -16.52 -9.42 11.06
CA TYR A 80 -15.29 -9.77 11.77
C TYR A 80 -14.82 -8.60 12.65
N PRO A 81 -15.15 -8.63 13.97
CA PRO A 81 -14.74 -7.57 14.89
C PRO A 81 -13.28 -7.69 15.34
N ASN A 82 -12.63 -8.83 15.11
CA ASN A 82 -11.30 -9.10 15.65
C ASN A 82 -10.27 -9.32 14.53
N LEU A 83 -9.06 -8.85 14.77
CA LEU A 83 -7.90 -9.04 13.89
C LEU A 83 -6.74 -9.63 14.69
N VAL A 84 -6.05 -10.59 14.13
CA VAL A 84 -4.73 -11.02 14.59
C VAL A 84 -3.72 -10.81 13.47
N VAL A 85 -2.53 -10.31 13.81
CA VAL A 85 -1.44 -10.11 12.86
C VAL A 85 -0.38 -11.18 13.10
N ALA A 86 -0.22 -12.08 12.13
CA ALA A 86 0.79 -13.13 12.21
C ALA A 86 2.21 -12.55 12.08
N PRO A 87 3.25 -13.25 12.57
CA PRO A 87 4.63 -12.89 12.28
C PRO A 87 4.89 -12.78 10.79
N VAL A 88 5.56 -11.70 10.37
CA VAL A 88 5.87 -11.46 8.97
C VAL A 88 6.86 -12.50 8.45
N ASN A 89 6.50 -13.16 7.36
CA ASN A 89 7.30 -14.22 6.75
C ASN A 89 8.41 -13.63 5.88
N THR A 90 9.62 -14.18 6.00
CA THR A 90 10.80 -13.77 5.19
C THR A 90 11.30 -14.87 4.26
N GLN A 91 10.63 -16.04 4.24
CA GLN A 91 11.08 -17.20 3.46
C GLN A 91 10.86 -17.02 1.95
N TYR A 92 9.95 -16.12 1.59
CA TYR A 92 9.55 -15.84 0.21
C TYR A 92 10.33 -14.68 -0.41
N MET A 93 11.31 -14.14 0.30
CA MET A 93 12.13 -13.08 -0.26
C MET A 93 12.78 -13.54 -1.55
N LEU A 94 12.53 -12.79 -2.62
CA LEU A 94 13.14 -13.00 -3.91
C LEU A 94 14.65 -12.86 -3.78
N LYS A 95 15.37 -13.53 -4.69
CA LYS A 95 16.84 -13.54 -4.72
C LYS A 95 17.34 -12.10 -4.63
N MET A 96 18.00 -11.83 -3.54
CA MET A 96 18.67 -10.55 -3.35
C MET A 96 19.99 -10.60 -4.09
N ASP A 97 20.00 -10.24 -5.37
CA ASP A 97 21.20 -10.30 -6.22
C ASP A 97 22.37 -9.49 -5.65
N TRP A 98 22.07 -8.49 -4.85
CA TRP A 98 23.08 -7.72 -4.11
C TRP A 98 23.77 -8.54 -3.01
N LEU A 99 23.12 -9.57 -2.43
CA LEU A 99 23.76 -10.46 -1.44
C LEU A 99 24.89 -11.27 -2.06
N HIS A 100 24.77 -11.64 -3.32
CA HIS A 100 25.82 -12.39 -4.02
C HIS A 100 27.07 -11.54 -4.29
N LYS A 101 26.96 -10.23 -4.22
CA LYS A 101 28.09 -9.30 -4.35
C LYS A 101 28.85 -9.10 -3.03
N LEU A 102 28.32 -9.59 -1.92
CA LEU A 102 28.94 -9.47 -0.60
C LEU A 102 29.75 -10.73 -0.31
N SER A 103 31.07 -10.62 -0.35
CA SER A 103 32.01 -11.75 -0.33
C SER A 103 32.32 -12.31 1.07
N SER A 104 31.71 -11.84 2.16
CA SER A 104 32.03 -12.32 3.51
C SER A 104 30.86 -12.97 4.24
N VAL A 105 31.10 -14.13 4.85
CA VAL A 105 30.12 -14.93 5.62
C VAL A 105 29.53 -14.13 6.81
N ASN A 106 30.32 -13.28 7.45
CA ASN A 106 29.86 -12.44 8.57
C ASN A 106 28.80 -11.42 8.13
N TYR A 107 28.90 -10.96 6.91
CA TYR A 107 27.96 -10.01 6.33
C TYR A 107 26.58 -10.65 6.11
N LEU A 108 26.55 -11.87 5.59
CA LEU A 108 25.30 -12.61 5.36
C LEU A 108 24.52 -12.88 6.65
N THR A 109 25.21 -13.13 7.74
CA THR A 109 24.57 -13.36 9.05
C THR A 109 23.92 -12.08 9.54
N ASN A 110 24.59 -10.93 9.43
CA ASN A 110 24.06 -9.63 9.83
C ASN A 110 22.85 -9.24 8.97
N VAL A 111 22.93 -9.42 7.66
CA VAL A 111 21.81 -9.13 6.74
C VAL A 111 20.57 -9.95 7.07
N LYS A 112 20.73 -11.26 7.34
CA LYS A 112 19.60 -12.12 7.76
C LYS A 112 18.95 -11.61 9.05
N LYS A 113 19.76 -11.26 10.04
CA LYS A 113 19.27 -10.70 11.31
C LYS A 113 18.52 -9.39 11.06
N ASP A 114 19.04 -8.59 10.19
CA ASP A 114 18.47 -7.30 9.88
C ASP A 114 17.14 -7.45 9.14
N ILE A 115 17.02 -8.37 8.20
CA ILE A 115 15.75 -8.70 7.54
C ILE A 115 14.72 -9.16 8.58
N GLN A 116 15.11 -9.99 9.55
CA GLN A 116 14.22 -10.38 10.64
C GLN A 116 13.80 -9.17 11.49
N ASN A 117 14.69 -8.22 11.76
CA ASN A 117 14.35 -6.99 12.47
C ASN A 117 13.34 -6.13 11.68
N VAL A 118 13.48 -6.06 10.34
CA VAL A 118 12.51 -5.38 9.47
C VAL A 118 11.15 -6.09 9.50
N ALA A 119 11.14 -7.43 9.47
CA ALA A 119 9.92 -8.22 9.56
C ALA A 119 9.18 -8.01 10.90
N VAL A 120 9.92 -8.02 12.01
CA VAL A 120 9.37 -7.71 13.34
C VAL A 120 8.86 -6.27 13.41
N TYR A 121 9.60 -5.33 12.83
CA TYR A 121 9.16 -3.94 12.74
C TYR A 121 7.84 -3.82 11.98
N PHE A 122 7.73 -4.48 10.83
CA PHE A 122 6.50 -4.47 10.02
C PHE A 122 5.30 -4.99 10.81
N GLN A 123 5.43 -6.15 11.44
CA GLN A 123 4.36 -6.70 12.28
C GLN A 123 3.95 -5.72 13.38
N ASN A 124 4.92 -5.18 14.12
CA ASN A 124 4.65 -4.27 15.24
C ASN A 124 4.00 -2.97 14.78
N GLN A 125 4.43 -2.42 13.64
CA GLN A 125 3.86 -1.19 13.10
C GLN A 125 2.39 -1.39 12.71
N VAL A 126 2.08 -2.49 12.03
CA VAL A 126 0.69 -2.84 11.67
C VAL A 126 -0.16 -3.02 12.93
N ILE A 127 0.33 -3.76 13.93
CA ILE A 127 -0.38 -3.92 15.21
C ILE A 127 -0.64 -2.57 15.86
N THR A 128 0.39 -1.72 15.93
CA THR A 128 0.32 -0.41 16.56
C THR A 128 -0.70 0.50 15.88
N ASP A 129 -0.70 0.54 14.55
CA ASP A 129 -1.61 1.41 13.81
C ASP A 129 -3.06 0.94 13.94
N PHE A 130 -3.34 -0.37 13.93
CA PHE A 130 -4.67 -0.89 14.21
C PHE A 130 -5.12 -0.67 15.66
N GLN A 131 -4.22 -0.76 16.63
CA GLN A 131 -4.54 -0.47 18.04
C GLN A 131 -4.84 1.01 18.27
N ASN A 132 -4.21 1.89 17.50
CA ASN A 132 -4.39 3.35 17.55
C ASN A 132 -5.48 3.86 16.59
N ASP A 133 -6.16 2.98 15.86
CA ASP A 133 -7.25 3.35 14.97
C ASP A 133 -8.36 4.08 15.73
N PRO A 134 -8.63 5.38 15.43
CA PRO A 134 -9.65 6.15 16.13
C PRO A 134 -11.06 5.56 15.96
N ASN A 135 -11.30 4.82 14.88
CA ASN A 135 -12.57 4.17 14.63
C ASN A 135 -12.69 2.80 15.32
N GLN A 136 -11.59 2.29 15.87
CA GLN A 136 -11.53 0.98 16.54
C GLN A 136 -12.16 -0.13 15.68
N ARG A 137 -11.85 -0.11 14.39
CA ARG A 137 -12.47 -1.03 13.42
C ARG A 137 -12.27 -2.49 13.81
N PHE A 138 -11.10 -2.82 14.36
CA PHE A 138 -10.80 -4.14 14.86
C PHE A 138 -10.29 -4.10 16.29
N LYS A 139 -10.71 -5.09 17.10
CA LYS A 139 -9.98 -5.44 18.30
C LYS A 139 -8.80 -6.31 17.91
N VAL A 140 -7.59 -5.80 18.10
CA VAL A 140 -6.37 -6.56 17.83
C VAL A 140 -6.12 -7.59 18.91
N LEU A 141 -5.94 -8.83 18.52
CA LEU A 141 -5.67 -9.97 19.42
C LEU A 141 -4.20 -10.37 19.32
N ASP A 142 -3.71 -11.02 20.37
CA ASP A 142 -2.37 -11.60 20.40
C ASP A 142 -2.27 -12.79 19.44
N TYR A 143 -1.09 -12.99 18.85
CA TYR A 143 -0.80 -14.16 18.04
C TYR A 143 -0.10 -15.25 18.86
N PRO A 144 -0.50 -16.53 18.78
CA PRO A 144 -1.67 -17.03 18.05
C PRO A 144 -2.99 -16.72 18.78
N ALA A 145 -4.06 -16.46 18.00
CA ALA A 145 -5.35 -16.17 18.60
C ALA A 145 -5.92 -17.36 19.38
N GLN A 146 -6.47 -17.09 20.58
CA GLN A 146 -7.11 -18.11 21.42
C GLN A 146 -8.51 -18.48 20.90
N GLN A 147 -9.16 -17.60 20.15
CA GLN A 147 -10.47 -17.78 19.55
C GLN A 147 -10.38 -17.69 18.03
N THR A 148 -11.29 -18.36 17.33
CA THR A 148 -11.31 -18.36 15.85
C THR A 148 -12.56 -17.70 15.27
N GLN A 149 -13.66 -17.67 16.01
CA GLN A 149 -14.93 -17.09 15.55
C GLN A 149 -14.86 -15.58 15.45
N GLY A 150 -15.26 -15.03 14.31
CA GLY A 150 -15.24 -13.59 14.05
C GLY A 150 -13.83 -12.98 14.03
N VAL A 151 -12.82 -13.78 13.73
CA VAL A 151 -11.42 -13.36 13.68
C VAL A 151 -10.88 -13.48 12.27
N LEU A 152 -10.32 -12.38 11.78
CA LEU A 152 -9.46 -12.37 10.60
C LEU A 152 -8.00 -12.44 11.03
N GLN A 153 -7.21 -13.21 10.31
CA GLN A 153 -5.75 -13.25 10.45
C GLN A 153 -5.11 -12.57 9.24
N LEU A 154 -4.38 -11.50 9.50
CA LEU A 154 -3.51 -10.86 8.53
C LEU A 154 -2.16 -11.57 8.52
N GLU A 155 -1.79 -12.11 7.39
CA GLU A 155 -0.53 -12.77 7.13
C GLU A 155 0.24 -11.97 6.07
N LEU A 156 1.47 -11.59 6.36
CA LEU A 156 2.32 -10.80 5.48
C LEU A 156 3.62 -11.55 5.19
N ALA A 157 4.15 -11.39 3.99
CA ALA A 157 5.48 -11.85 3.62
C ALA A 157 6.26 -10.69 2.98
N LEU A 158 7.48 -10.46 3.46
CA LEU A 158 8.42 -9.59 2.75
C LEU A 158 8.96 -10.32 1.53
N ILE A 159 8.85 -9.69 0.36
CA ILE A 159 9.28 -10.25 -0.93
C ILE A 159 10.59 -9.61 -1.39
N GLU A 160 10.73 -8.31 -1.14
CA GLU A 160 11.90 -7.53 -1.52
C GLU A 160 12.17 -6.46 -0.47
N VAL A 161 13.43 -6.28 -0.14
CA VAL A 161 13.91 -5.15 0.66
C VAL A 161 15.28 -4.75 0.14
N ASP A 162 15.38 -3.57 -0.43
CA ASP A 162 16.66 -2.98 -0.81
C ASP A 162 17.20 -2.17 0.38
N PRO A 163 18.35 -2.57 0.94
CA PRO A 163 18.97 -1.80 2.01
C PRO A 163 19.52 -0.47 1.47
N SER A 164 19.42 0.58 2.26
CA SER A 164 20.24 1.76 2.02
C SER A 164 21.70 1.39 2.25
N MET A 165 22.58 1.59 1.28
CA MET A 165 23.96 1.18 1.38
C MET A 165 24.91 2.38 1.38
N PRO A 166 25.16 3.03 2.51
CA PRO A 166 26.26 3.99 2.62
C PRO A 166 27.62 3.32 2.37
N MET A 167 27.73 2.02 2.69
CA MET A 167 29.02 1.31 2.56
C MET A 167 29.32 0.83 1.15
N LEU A 168 28.35 0.52 0.28
CA LEU A 168 28.67 0.22 -1.12
C LEU A 168 29.10 1.47 -1.88
N ASN A 169 28.57 2.65 -1.52
CA ASN A 169 29.08 3.90 -2.05
C ASN A 169 30.52 4.13 -1.61
N ALA A 170 30.89 3.83 -0.38
CA ALA A 170 32.27 3.94 0.08
C ALA A 170 33.22 2.92 -0.60
N ALA A 171 32.77 1.71 -0.88
CA ALA A 171 33.54 0.70 -1.60
C ALA A 171 33.67 1.04 -3.11
N GLY A 172 32.66 1.64 -3.71
CA GLY A 172 32.71 2.13 -5.11
C GLY A 172 33.70 3.26 -5.33
N TRP A 173 34.08 4.00 -4.27
CA TRP A 173 35.13 5.03 -4.34
C TRP A 173 36.54 4.45 -4.35
N LEU A 174 36.70 3.19 -4.02
CA LEU A 174 38.01 2.51 -3.95
C LEU A 174 38.39 1.81 -5.27
N GLU A 175 37.51 1.75 -6.27
CA GLU A 175 37.87 1.23 -7.58
C GLU A 175 38.29 2.37 -8.52
N PRO A 176 39.52 2.31 -9.09
CA PRO A 176 39.96 3.28 -10.08
C PRO A 176 39.07 3.19 -11.35
N GLY A 177 38.18 4.12 -11.55
CA GLY A 177 37.24 4.17 -12.67
C GLY A 177 35.76 4.06 -12.29
N GLY A 178 35.41 3.81 -11.02
CA GLY A 178 34.04 3.60 -10.55
C GLY A 178 33.18 4.89 -10.42
N GLY A 179 33.74 6.06 -10.70
CA GLY A 179 33.07 7.35 -10.45
C GLY A 179 31.87 7.69 -11.33
N THR A 180 31.52 6.89 -12.31
CA THR A 180 30.41 7.19 -13.24
C THR A 180 29.17 6.34 -13.04
N ALA A 181 29.24 5.25 -12.26
CA ALA A 181 28.08 4.41 -11.95
C ALA A 181 27.31 4.88 -10.69
N ALA A 182 27.84 5.82 -9.92
CA ALA A 182 27.21 6.36 -8.72
C ALA A 182 26.02 7.31 -9.00
N GLY A 183 25.75 7.62 -10.25
CA GLY A 183 24.62 8.49 -10.65
C GLY A 183 23.26 7.80 -10.78
N VAL A 184 23.20 6.50 -10.59
CA VAL A 184 21.98 5.73 -10.85
C VAL A 184 21.63 4.93 -9.63
N VAL A 185 20.65 5.35 -8.90
CA VAL A 185 19.84 4.64 -7.89
C VAL A 185 19.99 5.16 -6.46
N ASN A 186 19.44 6.33 -6.24
CA ASN A 186 19.04 6.78 -4.89
C ASN A 186 17.67 6.19 -4.46
N GLN A 187 17.10 5.31 -5.26
CA GLN A 187 15.78 4.74 -4.97
C GLN A 187 15.94 3.41 -4.26
N ARG A 188 15.19 3.22 -3.20
CA ARG A 188 15.15 1.98 -2.41
C ARG A 188 13.75 1.41 -2.50
N THR A 189 13.68 0.13 -2.76
CA THR A 189 12.43 -0.58 -2.93
C THR A 189 12.15 -1.52 -1.77
N ALA A 190 10.88 -1.69 -1.47
CA ALA A 190 10.38 -2.77 -0.65
C ALA A 190 9.13 -3.34 -1.33
N ALA A 191 8.92 -4.65 -1.17
CA ALA A 191 7.74 -5.32 -1.66
C ALA A 191 7.25 -6.34 -0.65
N PHE A 192 5.92 -6.51 -0.62
CA PHE A 192 5.28 -7.53 0.20
C PHE A 192 4.15 -8.22 -0.57
N GLU A 193 3.84 -9.42 -0.15
CA GLU A 193 2.57 -10.10 -0.40
C GLU A 193 1.81 -10.26 0.92
N GLY A 194 0.50 -10.13 0.85
CA GLY A 194 -0.40 -10.26 1.99
C GLY A 194 -1.58 -11.15 1.68
N ARG A 195 -2.12 -11.77 2.72
CA ARG A 195 -3.39 -12.49 2.65
C ARG A 195 -4.14 -12.35 3.95
N ILE A 196 -5.45 -12.33 3.84
CA ILE A 196 -6.36 -12.37 4.98
C ILE A 196 -7.02 -13.73 5.01
N ARG A 197 -6.97 -14.35 6.18
CA ARG A 197 -7.57 -15.65 6.44
C ARG A 197 -8.67 -15.52 7.46
N GLU A 198 -9.81 -16.13 7.21
CA GLU A 198 -10.83 -16.36 8.23
C GLU A 198 -10.41 -17.52 9.12
N LEU A 199 -10.19 -17.29 10.41
CA LEU A 199 -9.66 -18.32 11.31
C LEU A 199 -10.61 -19.46 11.57
N SER A 200 -11.92 -19.23 11.53
CA SER A 200 -12.92 -20.27 11.80
C SER A 200 -12.99 -21.34 10.72
N THR A 201 -12.77 -20.96 9.47
CA THR A 201 -12.82 -21.84 8.29
C THR A 201 -11.45 -22.17 7.74
N ASN A 202 -10.42 -21.43 8.16
CA ASN A 202 -9.06 -21.46 7.59
C ASN A 202 -9.01 -21.07 6.12
N GLU A 203 -10.03 -20.39 5.61
CA GLU A 203 -10.11 -19.96 4.20
C GLU A 203 -9.40 -18.64 3.99
N ILE A 204 -8.67 -18.48 2.88
CA ILE A 204 -8.15 -17.19 2.43
C ILE A 204 -9.31 -16.41 1.83
N VAL A 205 -9.59 -15.23 2.37
CA VAL A 205 -10.72 -14.38 1.97
C VAL A 205 -10.28 -13.10 1.24
N ALA A 206 -9.00 -12.77 1.31
CA ALA A 206 -8.41 -11.72 0.49
C ALA A 206 -6.91 -12.00 0.28
N THR A 207 -6.38 -11.53 -0.84
CA THR A 207 -4.95 -11.48 -1.14
C THR A 207 -4.61 -10.11 -1.70
N PHE A 208 -3.38 -9.65 -1.48
CA PHE A 208 -2.92 -8.36 -1.99
C PHE A 208 -1.40 -8.33 -2.03
N ALA A 209 -0.86 -7.52 -2.94
CA ALA A 209 0.57 -7.32 -3.07
C ALA A 209 0.88 -5.88 -3.47
N ASP A 210 1.98 -5.37 -2.95
CA ASP A 210 2.46 -4.05 -3.30
C ASP A 210 3.98 -3.99 -3.34
N ARG A 211 4.49 -3.13 -4.19
CA ARG A 211 5.88 -2.70 -4.25
C ARG A 211 5.93 -1.20 -4.22
N ASN A 212 6.70 -0.65 -3.33
CA ASN A 212 6.88 0.78 -3.22
C ASN A 212 8.35 1.15 -3.26
N MET A 213 8.59 2.42 -3.55
CA MET A 213 9.91 2.99 -3.73
C MET A 213 10.02 4.27 -2.93
N GLN A 214 11.14 4.46 -2.27
CA GLN A 214 11.44 5.67 -1.52
C GLN A 214 12.73 6.29 -2.05
N ASP A 215 12.67 7.57 -2.36
CA ASP A 215 13.86 8.35 -2.64
C ASP A 215 14.68 8.56 -1.38
N VAL A 216 15.98 8.39 -1.47
CA VAL A 216 16.91 8.64 -0.37
C VAL A 216 17.61 9.96 -0.63
N ASP A 217 17.35 10.95 0.20
CA ASP A 217 18.12 12.19 0.19
C ASP A 217 19.55 11.88 0.68
N PRO A 218 20.58 12.16 -0.11
CA PRO A 218 21.97 11.92 0.25
C PRO A 218 22.42 12.66 1.52
N LEU A 219 21.70 13.70 1.92
CA LEU A 219 22.03 14.55 3.07
C LEU A 219 21.25 14.16 4.33
N ASP A 220 20.32 13.22 4.25
CA ASP A 220 19.55 12.77 5.40
C ASP A 220 20.35 11.77 6.24
N LEU A 221 21.16 12.29 7.14
CA LEU A 221 21.99 11.50 8.06
C LEU A 221 21.15 10.73 9.12
N THR A 222 19.89 11.07 9.30
CA THR A 222 18.99 10.33 10.23
C THR A 222 18.58 8.98 9.67
N ARG A 223 18.77 8.77 8.36
CA ARG A 223 18.49 7.53 7.62
C ARG A 223 19.70 6.59 7.52
N LEU A 224 20.74 6.79 8.31
CA LEU A 224 21.95 5.95 8.31
C LEU A 224 21.72 4.51 8.78
N THR A 225 20.50 4.15 9.16
CA THR A 225 20.17 2.76 9.41
C THR A 225 19.90 2.06 8.08
N TRP A 226 20.42 0.85 7.92
CA TRP A 226 20.30 -0.01 6.75
C TRP A 226 18.87 -0.10 6.17
N TYR A 227 17.86 0.20 6.95
CA TYR A 227 16.45 0.00 6.64
C TYR A 227 15.59 1.24 6.81
N GLY A 228 16.19 2.41 6.94
CA GLY A 228 15.44 3.66 7.10
C GLY A 228 14.35 3.83 6.01
N PRO A 229 14.69 3.74 4.72
CA PRO A 229 13.70 3.82 3.64
C PRO A 229 12.66 2.71 3.68
N ALA A 230 13.06 1.46 3.94
CA ALA A 230 12.11 0.34 4.05
C ALA A 230 11.13 0.55 5.21
N LYS A 231 11.57 1.11 6.35
CA LYS A 231 10.67 1.43 7.46
C LYS A 231 9.66 2.50 7.08
N GLN A 232 10.06 3.53 6.34
CA GLN A 232 9.11 4.56 5.88
C GLN A 232 8.04 3.98 4.95
N ILE A 233 8.42 3.07 4.06
CA ILE A 233 7.48 2.34 3.20
C ILE A 233 6.54 1.49 4.07
N ILE A 234 7.07 0.80 5.08
CA ILE A 234 6.29 -0.03 6.01
C ILE A 234 5.31 0.82 6.82
N ASP A 235 5.73 1.98 7.33
CA ASP A 235 4.87 2.90 8.07
C ASP A 235 3.70 3.39 7.21
N GLN A 236 3.97 3.61 5.93
CA GLN A 236 2.94 3.96 4.96
C GLN A 236 1.96 2.81 4.75
N TRP A 237 2.44 1.60 4.48
CA TRP A 237 1.58 0.44 4.30
C TRP A 237 0.72 0.14 5.53
N ALA A 238 1.28 0.26 6.74
CA ALA A 238 0.53 0.04 7.97
C ALA A 238 -0.65 1.01 8.11
N LYS A 239 -0.46 2.29 7.74
CA LYS A 239 -1.54 3.28 7.66
C LYS A 239 -2.58 2.93 6.60
N GLU A 240 -2.13 2.56 5.40
CA GLU A 240 -3.01 2.16 4.31
C GLU A 240 -3.89 0.96 4.70
N PHE A 241 -3.37 -0.01 5.45
CA PHE A 241 -4.18 -1.13 5.95
C PHE A 241 -5.32 -0.65 6.87
N VAL A 242 -5.06 0.30 7.75
CA VAL A 242 -6.08 0.89 8.62
C VAL A 242 -7.11 1.68 7.81
N GLU A 243 -6.66 2.48 6.85
CA GLU A 243 -7.55 3.25 5.95
C GLU A 243 -8.46 2.32 5.15
N ILE A 244 -7.90 1.25 4.55
CA ILE A 244 -8.68 0.24 3.82
C ILE A 244 -9.69 -0.46 4.73
N ALA A 245 -9.31 -0.79 5.96
CA ALA A 245 -10.21 -1.44 6.92
C ALA A 245 -11.39 -0.55 7.34
N ASN A 246 -11.21 0.78 7.33
CA ASN A 246 -12.22 1.78 7.66
C ASN A 246 -13.01 2.28 6.44
N ARG A 247 -12.62 1.87 5.23
CA ARG A 247 -13.15 2.35 3.97
C ARG A 247 -14.67 2.19 3.87
N GLN A 248 -15.34 3.24 3.39
CA GLN A 248 -16.74 3.18 3.02
C GLN A 248 -16.93 2.56 1.63
N PRO A 249 -18.09 1.98 1.33
CA PRO A 249 -18.38 1.47 -0.02
C PRO A 249 -18.24 2.58 -1.07
N GLY A 250 -17.40 2.33 -2.09
CA GLY A 250 -17.13 3.28 -3.17
C GLY A 250 -16.06 4.34 -2.87
N GLU A 251 -15.49 4.32 -1.69
CA GLU A 251 -14.35 5.16 -1.35
C GLU A 251 -13.08 4.62 -2.01
N VAL A 252 -12.26 5.52 -2.52
CA VAL A 252 -10.94 5.21 -3.11
C VAL A 252 -9.87 5.56 -2.09
N ILE A 253 -9.01 4.60 -1.78
CA ILE A 253 -7.82 4.84 -0.97
C ILE A 253 -6.64 5.05 -1.93
N SER A 254 -6.05 6.24 -1.87
CA SER A 254 -4.93 6.60 -2.73
C SER A 254 -3.61 6.04 -2.25
N ALA A 255 -2.80 5.55 -3.17
CA ALA A 255 -1.38 5.45 -2.91
C ALA A 255 -0.79 6.85 -2.72
N PRO A 256 -0.03 7.13 -1.65
CA PRO A 256 0.65 8.41 -1.54
C PRO A 256 1.55 8.59 -2.75
N VAL A 257 1.50 9.77 -3.33
CA VAL A 257 2.35 10.10 -4.48
C VAL A 257 3.79 10.10 -4.00
N ALA A 258 4.58 9.14 -4.45
CA ALA A 258 6.02 9.06 -4.16
C ALA A 258 6.82 10.24 -4.79
N PHE A 259 6.14 11.16 -5.45
CA PHE A 259 6.71 12.33 -6.08
C PHE A 259 6.10 13.60 -5.49
N SER A 260 6.72 14.12 -4.45
CA SER A 260 6.73 15.57 -4.29
C SER A 260 7.71 16.11 -5.33
N ILE A 261 7.20 16.40 -6.51
CA ILE A 261 7.89 17.35 -7.38
C ILE A 261 7.70 18.69 -6.67
N ASN A 262 8.65 19.03 -5.82
CA ASN A 262 8.79 20.40 -5.36
C ASN A 262 9.45 21.17 -6.50
N PRO A 263 8.73 22.03 -7.25
CA PRO A 263 9.28 22.74 -8.39
C PRO A 263 10.10 23.98 -7.99
N PHE A 264 10.56 24.06 -6.72
CA PHE A 264 11.41 25.17 -6.25
C PHE A 264 12.47 24.68 -5.28
#